data_3ffb111f411f67dfd22cd6e758be210c
#
_entry.id   3ffb111f411f67dfd22cd6e758be210c
#
_cell.length_a   1.000
_cell.length_b   1.000
_cell.length_c   1.000
_cell.angle_alpha   90.00
_cell.angle_beta   90.00
_cell.angle_gamma   90.00
#
_symmetry.space_group_name_H-M   'P 1'
#
loop_
_entity.id
_entity.type
_entity.pdbx_description
1 polymer ?
#
loop_
_entity_poly.entity_id
_entity_poly.type
_entity_poly.pdbx_seq_one_letter_code
_entity_poly.pdbx_strand_id
1 'polypeptide(L)'
;MTAAASPRPRSRAVAAWLAVVAGTLGAHRLYLYGPRDVLAWLHIPPTLVGAYGWWRMREFGVDDTRGSLLVLCLGTVVALAMLQAIVYGLTSDERWVARFGAASDHRRGWPVVLAMMLALAVGAGATMATVAFAAQRYFESRAGVS
;
A
#
# COMPACT_ATOMS: atom_id res chain seq x y z
N MET A 1 -12.83 -30.70 -24.33
CA MET A 1 -12.32 -30.47 -22.97
C MET A 1 -11.17 -29.47 -23.06
N THR A 2 -11.46 -28.16 -22.89
CA THR A 2 -10.43 -27.13 -22.85
C THR A 2 -9.74 -27.22 -21.51
N ALA A 3 -8.47 -27.62 -21.51
CA ALA A 3 -7.63 -27.65 -20.32
C ALA A 3 -7.60 -26.17 -19.79
N ALA A 4 -8.19 -25.96 -18.62
CA ALA A 4 -8.08 -24.70 -17.92
C ALA A 4 -6.59 -24.44 -17.69
N ALA A 5 -6.06 -23.39 -18.32
CA ALA A 5 -4.66 -23.01 -18.17
C ALA A 5 -4.36 -22.88 -16.68
N SER A 6 -3.46 -23.72 -16.16
CA SER A 6 -3.02 -23.66 -14.77
C SER A 6 -2.55 -22.23 -14.47
N PRO A 7 -3.00 -21.59 -13.39
CA PRO A 7 -2.60 -20.23 -13.06
C PRO A 7 -1.08 -20.19 -12.95
N ARG A 8 -0.46 -19.23 -13.63
CA ARG A 8 1.00 -19.02 -13.57
C ARG A 8 1.42 -18.85 -12.12
N PRO A 9 2.40 -19.62 -11.64
CA PRO A 9 2.83 -19.54 -10.25
C PRO A 9 3.34 -18.11 -9.92
N ARG A 10 2.92 -17.58 -8.79
CA ARG A 10 3.24 -16.20 -8.36
C ARG A 10 4.22 -16.21 -7.20
N SER A 11 5.29 -15.45 -7.33
CA SER A 11 6.30 -15.28 -6.30
C SER A 11 5.78 -14.41 -5.15
N ARG A 12 5.95 -14.90 -3.92
CA ARG A 12 5.62 -14.15 -2.70
C ARG A 12 6.55 -12.95 -2.52
N ALA A 13 7.85 -13.16 -2.77
CA ALA A 13 8.85 -12.10 -2.66
C ALA A 13 8.52 -10.94 -3.61
N VAL A 14 8.21 -11.24 -4.86
CA VAL A 14 7.82 -10.23 -5.85
C VAL A 14 6.56 -9.49 -5.41
N ALA A 15 5.53 -10.20 -4.91
CA ALA A 15 4.31 -9.57 -4.44
C ALA A 15 4.56 -8.62 -3.24
N ALA A 16 5.38 -9.05 -2.28
CA ALA A 16 5.73 -8.22 -1.12
C ALA A 16 6.54 -6.97 -1.54
N TRP A 17 7.54 -7.12 -2.40
CA TRP A 17 8.32 -5.98 -2.90
C TRP A 17 7.50 -5.03 -3.77
N LEU A 18 6.61 -5.53 -4.62
CA LEU A 18 5.69 -4.68 -5.37
C LEU A 18 4.75 -3.89 -4.46
N ALA A 19 4.34 -4.47 -3.32
CA ALA A 19 3.53 -3.75 -2.35
C ALA A 19 4.35 -2.64 -1.65
N VAL A 20 5.63 -2.87 -1.36
CA VAL A 20 6.52 -1.86 -0.76
C VAL A 20 6.82 -0.72 -1.72
N VAL A 21 7.21 -1.04 -2.97
CA VAL A 21 7.72 -0.05 -3.93
C VAL A 21 6.61 0.66 -4.71
N ALA A 22 5.61 -0.06 -5.14
CA ALA A 22 4.53 0.43 -6.00
C ALA A 22 3.13 0.06 -5.47
N GLY A 23 3.01 -0.17 -4.17
CA GLY A 23 1.77 -0.58 -3.53
C GLY A 23 0.70 0.51 -3.57
N THR A 24 1.09 1.77 -3.52
CA THR A 24 0.19 2.92 -3.66
C THR A 24 -0.52 2.97 -5.01
N LEU A 25 0.08 2.41 -6.06
CA LEU A 25 -0.51 2.26 -7.38
C LEU A 25 -1.24 0.93 -7.58
N GLY A 26 -1.30 0.07 -6.56
CA GLY A 26 -1.93 -1.24 -6.64
C GLY A 26 -1.15 -2.29 -7.45
N ALA A 27 0.14 -2.07 -7.76
CA ALA A 27 0.94 -2.94 -8.61
C ALA A 27 1.02 -4.39 -8.10
N HIS A 28 1.09 -4.58 -6.79
CA HIS A 28 1.07 -5.91 -6.14
C HIS A 28 -0.23 -6.67 -6.43
N ARG A 29 -1.37 -5.97 -6.48
CA ARG A 29 -2.66 -6.58 -6.81
C ARG A 29 -2.77 -6.90 -8.31
N LEU A 30 -2.30 -5.99 -9.17
CA LEU A 30 -2.21 -6.26 -10.61
C LEU A 30 -1.35 -7.50 -10.90
N TYR A 31 -0.26 -7.67 -10.16
CA TYR A 31 0.58 -8.85 -10.26
C TYR A 31 -0.13 -10.12 -9.79
N LEU A 32 -0.88 -10.08 -8.67
CA LEU A 32 -1.53 -11.25 -8.07
C LEU A 32 -2.84 -11.62 -8.76
N TYR A 33 -3.68 -10.66 -9.08
CA TYR A 33 -5.05 -10.89 -9.56
C TYR A 33 -5.24 -10.49 -11.03
N GLY A 34 -4.26 -9.79 -11.61
CA GLY A 34 -4.30 -9.33 -12.98
C GLY A 34 -5.03 -7.99 -13.18
N PRO A 35 -5.08 -7.50 -14.43
CA PRO A 35 -5.59 -6.16 -14.74
C PRO A 35 -7.10 -5.97 -14.56
N ARG A 36 -7.84 -7.06 -14.36
CA ARG A 36 -9.30 -7.02 -14.12
C ARG A 36 -9.67 -6.81 -12.65
N ASP A 37 -8.68 -6.76 -11.74
CA ASP A 37 -8.95 -6.52 -10.32
C ASP A 37 -9.29 -5.05 -10.09
N VAL A 38 -10.55 -4.77 -9.83
CA VAL A 38 -11.08 -3.41 -9.54
C VAL A 38 -10.38 -2.78 -8.34
N LEU A 39 -10.03 -3.59 -7.32
CA LEU A 39 -9.34 -3.09 -6.14
C LEU A 39 -7.91 -2.61 -6.44
N ALA A 40 -7.26 -3.16 -7.47
CA ALA A 40 -5.97 -2.64 -7.92
C ALA A 40 -6.10 -1.20 -8.45
N TRP A 41 -7.10 -0.98 -9.28
CA TRP A 41 -7.39 0.34 -9.85
C TRP A 41 -7.88 1.35 -8.81
N LEU A 42 -8.54 0.88 -7.76
CA LEU A 42 -9.03 1.74 -6.66
C LEU A 42 -7.90 2.39 -5.85
N HIS A 43 -6.67 1.90 -5.93
CA HIS A 43 -5.50 2.53 -5.29
C HIS A 43 -5.04 3.81 -6.00
N ILE A 44 -5.30 3.93 -7.31
CA ILE A 44 -4.80 5.04 -8.12
C ILE A 44 -5.45 6.38 -7.75
N PRO A 45 -6.80 6.52 -7.70
CA PRO A 45 -7.44 7.81 -7.39
C PRO A 45 -6.98 8.43 -6.07
N PRO A 46 -6.99 7.73 -4.92
CA PRO A 46 -6.55 8.33 -3.66
C PRO A 46 -5.06 8.63 -3.63
N THR A 47 -4.23 7.87 -4.37
CA THR A 47 -2.81 8.19 -4.53
C THR A 47 -2.62 9.50 -5.29
N LEU A 48 -3.33 9.71 -6.40
CA LEU A 48 -3.25 10.95 -7.16
C LEU A 48 -3.80 12.14 -6.38
N VAL A 49 -4.92 11.97 -5.70
CA VAL A 49 -5.52 12.99 -4.83
C VAL A 49 -4.55 13.39 -3.72
N GLY A 50 -3.94 12.41 -3.06
CA GLY A 50 -2.99 12.67 -2.00
C GLY A 50 -1.66 13.26 -2.50
N ALA A 51 -1.18 12.84 -3.68
CA ALA A 51 -0.02 13.45 -4.33
C ALA A 51 -0.28 14.91 -4.71
N TYR A 52 -1.48 15.22 -5.21
CA TYR A 52 -1.90 16.61 -5.44
C TYR A 52 -1.96 17.41 -4.14
N GLY A 53 -2.47 16.82 -3.05
CA GLY A 53 -2.44 17.42 -1.72
C GLY A 53 -1.02 17.76 -1.25
N TRP A 54 -0.09 16.82 -1.43
CA TRP A 54 1.32 17.02 -1.12
C TRP A 54 1.95 18.15 -1.95
N TRP A 55 1.72 18.18 -3.26
CA TRP A 55 2.19 19.26 -4.13
C TRP A 55 1.61 20.61 -3.67
N ARG A 56 0.32 20.66 -3.38
CA ARG A 56 -0.37 21.88 -2.93
C ARG A 56 0.20 22.43 -1.62
N MET A 57 0.50 21.54 -0.65
CA MET A 57 1.14 21.94 0.61
C MET A 57 2.55 22.51 0.40
N ARG A 58 3.27 22.06 -0.63
CA ARG A 58 4.59 22.63 -0.96
C ARG A 58 4.49 24.04 -1.55
N GLU A 59 3.44 24.33 -2.31
CA GLU A 59 3.24 25.63 -2.96
C GLU A 59 2.60 26.67 -2.01
N PHE A 60 1.64 26.28 -1.21
CA PHE A 60 0.83 27.18 -0.38
C PHE A 60 1.14 27.10 1.12
N GLY A 61 2.07 26.21 1.49
CA GLY A 61 2.44 25.97 2.89
C GLY A 61 1.59 24.90 3.58
N VAL A 62 2.04 24.52 4.78
CA VAL A 62 1.38 23.49 5.59
C VAL A 62 0.02 23.91 6.15
N ASP A 63 -0.26 25.22 6.15
CA ASP A 63 -1.52 25.79 6.65
C ASP A 63 -2.66 25.68 5.63
N ASP A 64 -2.37 25.27 4.38
CA ASP A 64 -3.40 25.02 3.39
C ASP A 64 -4.30 23.86 3.80
N THR A 65 -5.49 24.16 4.31
CA THR A 65 -6.47 23.20 4.81
C THR A 65 -6.86 22.17 3.75
N ARG A 66 -6.97 22.58 2.48
CA ARG A 66 -7.35 21.66 1.39
C ARG A 66 -6.20 20.68 1.10
N GLY A 67 -4.97 21.16 0.96
CA GLY A 67 -3.80 20.32 0.77
C GLY A 67 -3.62 19.33 1.92
N SER A 68 -3.80 19.81 3.14
CA SER A 68 -3.72 19.03 4.37
C SER A 68 -4.72 17.86 4.40
N LEU A 69 -5.97 18.09 4.03
CA LEU A 69 -6.97 17.02 3.98
C LEU A 69 -6.69 16.01 2.87
N LEU A 70 -6.22 16.50 1.71
CA LEU A 70 -5.93 15.61 0.58
C LEU A 70 -4.71 14.73 0.82
N VAL A 71 -3.68 15.23 1.51
CA VAL A 71 -2.47 14.44 1.80
C VAL A 71 -2.74 13.26 2.75
N LEU A 72 -3.79 13.33 3.58
CA LEU A 72 -4.21 12.20 4.42
C LEU A 72 -4.59 10.96 3.59
N CYS A 73 -5.12 11.18 2.37
CA CYS A 73 -5.41 10.07 1.45
C CYS A 73 -4.12 9.33 1.08
N LEU A 74 -3.02 10.06 0.80
CA LEU A 74 -1.74 9.44 0.47
C LEU A 74 -1.19 8.62 1.64
N GLY A 75 -1.19 9.20 2.85
CA GLY A 75 -0.74 8.51 4.06
C GLY A 75 -1.51 7.22 4.31
N THR A 76 -2.83 7.27 4.16
CA THR A 76 -3.70 6.09 4.31
C THR A 76 -3.38 5.01 3.28
N VAL A 77 -3.21 5.37 2.00
CA VAL A 77 -2.89 4.40 0.94
C VAL A 77 -1.51 3.79 1.15
N VAL A 78 -0.51 4.58 1.57
CA VAL A 78 0.82 4.05 1.93
C VAL A 78 0.71 3.05 3.08
N ALA A 79 0.00 3.39 4.16
CA ALA A 79 -0.20 2.49 5.30
C ALA A 79 -0.87 1.17 4.88
N LEU A 80 -1.91 1.23 4.05
CA LEU A 80 -2.60 0.04 3.53
C LEU A 80 -1.69 -0.81 2.63
N ALA A 81 -0.89 -0.20 1.76
CA ALA A 81 0.05 -0.91 0.90
C ALA A 81 1.13 -1.64 1.73
N MET A 82 1.66 -0.99 2.77
CA MET A 82 2.63 -1.60 3.67
C MET A 82 2.01 -2.74 4.49
N LEU A 83 0.78 -2.57 4.97
CA LEU A 83 0.04 -3.64 5.64
C LEU A 83 -0.13 -4.86 4.71
N GLN A 84 -0.44 -4.66 3.44
CA GLN A 84 -0.57 -5.75 2.47
C GLN A 84 0.76 -6.46 2.24
N ALA A 85 1.90 -5.75 2.18
CA ALA A 85 3.22 -6.36 2.09
C ALA A 85 3.51 -7.29 3.27
N ILE A 86 3.15 -6.87 4.49
CA ILE A 86 3.28 -7.68 5.71
C ILE A 86 2.37 -8.91 5.64
N VAL A 87 1.11 -8.74 5.25
CA VAL A 87 0.15 -9.84 5.11
C VAL A 87 0.64 -10.89 4.11
N TYR A 88 1.21 -10.47 2.97
CA TYR A 88 1.79 -11.40 2.00
C TYR A 88 2.98 -12.15 2.59
N GLY A 89 3.86 -11.47 3.30
CA GLY A 89 5.01 -12.10 3.95
C GLY A 89 4.62 -13.08 5.06
N LEU A 90 3.55 -12.81 5.80
CA LEU A 90 3.05 -13.66 6.89
C LEU A 90 2.15 -14.82 6.42
N THR A 91 1.67 -14.79 5.17
CA THR A 91 0.83 -15.88 4.64
C THR A 91 1.58 -17.21 4.68
N SER A 92 0.96 -18.27 5.17
CA SER A 92 1.59 -19.61 5.21
C SER A 92 1.86 -20.16 3.80
N ASP A 93 2.87 -21.01 3.69
CA ASP A 93 3.28 -21.59 2.40
C ASP A 93 2.13 -22.37 1.74
N GLU A 94 1.40 -23.16 2.53
CA GLU A 94 0.25 -23.93 2.07
C GLU A 94 -0.85 -23.02 1.50
N ARG A 95 -1.20 -21.95 2.21
CA ARG A 95 -2.22 -20.98 1.75
C ARG A 95 -1.77 -20.21 0.51
N TRP A 96 -0.48 -19.88 0.43
CA TRP A 96 0.07 -19.23 -0.75
C TRP A 96 0.01 -20.11 -1.98
N VAL A 97 0.49 -21.37 -1.84
CA VAL A 97 0.48 -22.36 -2.92
C VAL A 97 -0.94 -22.70 -3.36
N ALA A 98 -1.86 -22.88 -2.41
CA ALA A 98 -3.27 -23.16 -2.73
C ALA A 98 -3.93 -22.03 -3.53
N ARG A 99 -3.52 -20.77 -3.30
CA ARG A 99 -4.14 -19.60 -3.93
C ARG A 99 -3.44 -19.13 -5.21
N PHE A 100 -2.12 -19.21 -5.26
CA PHE A 100 -1.30 -18.63 -6.33
C PHE A 100 -0.37 -19.62 -7.05
N GLY A 101 -0.43 -20.89 -6.70
CA GLY A 101 0.42 -21.95 -7.23
C GLY A 101 1.81 -22.00 -6.61
N ALA A 102 2.52 -23.09 -6.83
CA ALA A 102 3.87 -23.31 -6.33
C ALA A 102 4.90 -22.63 -7.24
N ALA A 103 5.39 -21.46 -6.85
CA ALA A 103 6.56 -20.86 -7.47
C ALA A 103 7.84 -21.40 -6.83
N SER A 104 8.97 -21.30 -7.53
CA SER A 104 10.28 -21.78 -7.04
C SER A 104 10.72 -21.08 -5.74
N ASP A 105 10.23 -19.87 -5.49
CA ASP A 105 10.52 -19.04 -4.31
C ASP A 105 9.31 -18.88 -3.37
N HIS A 106 8.38 -19.87 -3.36
CA HIS A 106 7.21 -19.79 -2.49
C HIS A 106 7.57 -19.77 -0.99
N ARG A 107 8.74 -20.30 -0.63
CA ARG A 107 9.23 -20.30 0.74
C ARG A 107 9.57 -18.88 1.23
N ARG A 108 9.41 -18.69 2.53
CA ARG A 108 9.77 -17.47 3.21
C ARG A 108 11.29 -17.33 3.28
N GLY A 109 11.87 -16.63 2.30
CA GLY A 109 13.30 -16.35 2.23
C GLY A 109 13.65 -14.93 2.73
N TRP A 110 14.95 -14.62 2.82
CA TRP A 110 15.46 -13.30 3.19
C TRP A 110 14.80 -12.13 2.46
N PRO A 111 14.53 -12.18 1.13
CA PRO A 111 13.88 -11.08 0.44
C PRO A 111 12.49 -10.75 0.98
N VAL A 112 11.73 -11.76 1.40
CA VAL A 112 10.41 -11.56 2.00
C VAL A 112 10.52 -10.91 3.38
N VAL A 113 11.49 -11.36 4.20
CA VAL A 113 11.75 -10.81 5.53
C VAL A 113 12.13 -9.34 5.44
N LEU A 114 13.06 -8.99 4.53
CA LEU A 114 13.46 -7.60 4.31
C LEU A 114 12.30 -6.72 3.84
N ALA A 115 11.46 -7.23 2.92
CA ALA A 115 10.26 -6.51 2.49
C ALA A 115 9.29 -6.25 3.66
N MET A 116 9.09 -7.23 4.54
CA MET A 116 8.25 -7.07 5.73
C MET A 116 8.83 -6.06 6.73
N MET A 117 10.14 -6.10 6.97
CA MET A 117 10.81 -5.16 7.89
C MET A 117 10.69 -3.73 7.36
N LEU A 118 10.94 -3.53 6.08
CA LEU A 118 10.80 -2.22 5.45
C LEU A 118 9.34 -1.76 5.45
N ALA A 119 8.41 -2.65 5.13
CA ALA A 119 6.97 -2.36 5.18
C ALA A 119 6.51 -1.99 6.59
N LEU A 120 7.02 -2.67 7.62
CA LEU A 120 6.71 -2.33 9.01
C LEU A 120 7.23 -0.95 9.38
N ALA A 121 8.48 -0.64 9.05
CA ALA A 121 9.09 0.65 9.38
C ALA A 121 8.37 1.81 8.66
N VAL A 122 8.18 1.69 7.34
CA VAL A 122 7.51 2.71 6.53
C VAL A 122 6.03 2.80 6.87
N GLY A 123 5.35 1.66 7.05
CA GLY A 123 3.91 1.61 7.35
C GLY A 123 3.59 2.18 8.73
N ALA A 124 4.38 1.85 9.75
CA ALA A 124 4.21 2.41 11.07
C ALA A 124 4.44 3.93 11.05
N GLY A 125 5.52 4.40 10.41
CA GLY A 125 5.81 5.82 10.27
C GLY A 125 4.70 6.56 9.53
N ALA A 126 4.23 6.04 8.40
CA ALA A 126 3.14 6.63 7.63
C ALA A 126 1.83 6.69 8.43
N THR A 127 1.50 5.63 9.16
CA THR A 127 0.30 5.58 10.00
C THR A 127 0.38 6.60 11.11
N MET A 128 1.49 6.64 11.86
CA MET A 128 1.69 7.59 12.96
C MET A 128 1.65 9.03 12.46
N ALA A 129 2.35 9.34 11.37
CA ALA A 129 2.35 10.67 10.77
C ALA A 129 0.93 11.09 10.32
N THR A 130 0.21 10.17 9.65
CA THR A 130 -1.16 10.45 9.18
C THR A 130 -2.11 10.71 10.34
N VAL A 131 -2.06 9.88 11.38
CA VAL A 131 -2.92 10.04 12.57
C VAL A 131 -2.57 11.31 13.34
N ALA A 132 -1.28 11.58 13.57
CA ALA A 132 -0.83 12.78 14.27
C ALA A 132 -1.25 14.06 13.51
N PHE A 133 -1.05 14.07 12.21
CA PHE A 133 -1.42 15.21 11.37
C PHE A 133 -2.95 15.41 11.32
N ALA A 134 -3.73 14.33 11.20
CA ALA A 134 -5.19 14.41 11.25
C ALA A 134 -5.70 14.93 12.60
N ALA A 135 -5.11 14.46 13.70
CA ALA A 135 -5.44 14.93 15.05
C ALA A 135 -5.10 16.40 15.23
N GLN A 136 -3.91 16.83 14.79
CA GLN A 136 -3.51 18.23 14.82
C GLN A 136 -4.53 19.11 14.10
N ARG A 137 -4.90 18.78 12.87
CA ARG A 137 -5.89 19.53 12.08
C ARG A 137 -7.27 19.58 12.73
N TYR A 138 -7.67 18.47 13.34
CA TYR A 138 -8.93 18.42 14.09
C TYR A 138 -8.93 19.42 15.26
N PHE A 139 -7.87 19.45 16.06
CA PHE A 139 -7.79 20.35 17.20
C PHE A 139 -7.64 21.83 16.78
N GLU A 140 -6.85 22.14 15.75
CA GLU A 140 -6.74 23.48 15.19
C GLU A 140 -8.10 24.01 14.73
N SER A 141 -8.88 23.20 14.03
CA SER A 141 -10.23 23.56 13.58
C SER A 141 -11.20 23.83 14.75
N ARG A 142 -11.00 23.16 15.88
CA ARG A 142 -11.80 23.36 17.08
C ARG A 142 -11.36 24.58 17.90
N ALA A 143 -10.09 24.90 17.87
CA ALA A 143 -9.52 26.05 18.57
C ALA A 143 -9.78 27.39 17.84
N GLY A 144 -10.36 27.38 16.64
CA GLY A 144 -10.62 28.57 15.85
C GLY A 144 -9.35 29.22 15.28
N VAL A 145 -8.26 28.49 15.26
CA VAL A 145 -7.00 28.88 14.64
C VAL A 145 -6.99 28.36 13.21
N SER A 146 -7.46 29.17 12.28
CA SER A 146 -7.43 28.89 10.84
C SER A 146 -6.81 30.08 10.10
#